data_e2e24c69216d0414727eddc95729b23c
#
_entry.id   e2e24c69216d0414727eddc95729b23c
#
_cell.length_a   1.000
_cell.length_b   1.000
_cell.length_c   1.000
_cell.angle_alpha   90.00
_cell.angle_beta   90.00
_cell.angle_gamma   90.00
#
_symmetry.space_group_name_H-M   'P 1'
#
loop_
_entity.id
_entity.type
_entity.pdbx_description
1 polymer ?
#
loop_
_entity_poly.entity_id
_entity_poly.type
_entity_poly.pdbx_seq_one_letter_code
_entity_poly.pdbx_strand_id
1 'polypeptide(L)'
;MFCPECGTWNRTSADSCVRCNSALPELERAPSEKPNETISALRQATGSRYRVIQRLGSGGMADVFLADHAQLERPVVIKVLHAHLAKDTEMMERFRREAQAAARLVHPHICPVMDAGQHGTTVYTVMPYLSGGSLSDRIARNKTVDAVEAAMAIAQVAVALDYAHRRGIVHRDIKPDNVLFDEDGNAIITDFGIAEARHQGRLTASGRAMGTPHYMSPEQAMGKLVDGRSDVYALGIVLYEAAVGFPPFDGPDAFSVGYKQVHEQPVSPDTIDSRVSAEFAAIIMRCLSKAPAARYARANDLADALIAFIKSMPGRADALRAAQVARHAVRTPPAS
;
A
#
# COMPACT_ATOMS: atom_id res chain seq x y z
N MET A 1 1.42 12.47 -18.03
CA MET A 1 2.58 12.71 -17.14
C MET A 1 2.20 13.63 -16.00
N PHE A 2 2.88 13.52 -14.87
CA PHE A 2 2.67 14.44 -13.76
C PHE A 2 3.59 15.66 -13.91
N CYS A 3 3.05 16.84 -13.61
CA CYS A 3 3.85 18.05 -13.58
C CYS A 3 4.84 17.98 -12.40
N PRO A 4 6.15 18.19 -12.62
CA PRO A 4 7.13 18.16 -11.56
C PRO A 4 6.93 19.29 -10.52
N GLU A 5 6.33 20.41 -10.94
CA GLU A 5 6.15 21.58 -10.08
C GLU A 5 4.92 21.49 -9.16
N CYS A 6 3.78 20.99 -9.67
CA CYS A 6 2.53 21.00 -8.92
C CYS A 6 1.85 19.64 -8.76
N GLY A 7 2.44 18.57 -9.31
CA GLY A 7 1.93 17.21 -9.22
C GLY A 7 0.65 16.95 -10.03
N THR A 8 0.14 17.92 -10.79
CA THR A 8 -1.09 17.74 -11.57
C THR A 8 -0.84 16.81 -12.76
N TRP A 9 -1.77 15.88 -12.97
CA TRP A 9 -1.75 15.01 -14.14
C TRP A 9 -2.00 15.81 -15.43
N ASN A 10 -1.20 15.54 -16.46
CA ASN A 10 -1.32 16.13 -17.78
C ASN A 10 -1.27 15.03 -18.83
N ARG A 11 -1.95 15.24 -19.96
CA ARG A 11 -1.86 14.31 -21.08
C ARG A 11 -0.38 14.18 -21.51
N THR A 12 0.00 12.99 -21.96
CA THR A 12 1.37 12.73 -22.42
C THR A 12 1.78 13.55 -23.66
N SER A 13 0.80 14.17 -24.32
CA SER A 13 0.97 15.10 -25.47
C SER A 13 0.91 16.57 -25.08
N ALA A 14 0.84 16.90 -23.79
CA ALA A 14 0.78 18.30 -23.35
C ALA A 14 2.20 18.85 -23.19
N ASP A 15 2.46 20.04 -23.77
CA ASP A 15 3.74 20.74 -23.66
C ASP A 15 3.84 21.57 -22.38
N SER A 16 2.70 21.91 -21.79
CA SER A 16 2.60 22.66 -20.53
C SER A 16 1.56 22.08 -19.59
N CYS A 17 1.77 22.29 -18.31
CA CYS A 17 0.85 21.86 -17.26
C CYS A 17 -0.48 22.63 -17.34
N VAL A 18 -1.59 21.90 -17.42
CA VAL A 18 -2.94 22.48 -17.47
C VAL A 18 -3.30 23.32 -16.24
N ARG A 19 -2.52 23.19 -15.15
CA ARG A 19 -2.78 23.85 -13.89
C ARG A 19 -1.85 25.01 -13.57
N CYS A 20 -0.52 24.80 -13.60
CA CYS A 20 0.48 25.79 -13.24
C CYS A 20 1.18 26.42 -14.45
N ASN A 21 0.82 25.99 -15.65
CA ASN A 21 1.39 26.41 -16.93
C ASN A 21 2.92 26.20 -17.05
N SER A 22 3.55 25.48 -16.11
CA SER A 22 4.97 25.12 -16.20
C SER A 22 5.18 24.20 -17.41
N ALA A 23 6.30 24.37 -18.12
CA ALA A 23 6.69 23.47 -19.19
C ALA A 23 6.78 22.03 -18.63
N LEU A 24 6.18 21.09 -19.34
CA LEU A 24 6.28 19.68 -18.99
C LEU A 24 7.53 19.11 -19.67
N PRO A 25 8.29 18.25 -18.98
CA PRO A 25 9.43 17.61 -19.60
C PRO A 25 8.95 16.82 -20.83
N GLU A 26 9.64 16.97 -21.95
CA GLU A 26 9.48 16.02 -23.05
C GLU A 26 9.73 14.64 -22.47
N LEU A 27 8.75 13.74 -22.61
CA LEU A 27 8.97 12.33 -22.33
C LEU A 27 10.07 11.89 -23.31
N GLU A 28 11.32 11.90 -22.84
CA GLU A 28 12.36 11.17 -23.56
C GLU A 28 11.77 9.78 -23.81
N ARG A 29 11.58 9.45 -25.09
CA ARG A 29 11.27 8.07 -25.48
C ARG A 29 12.38 7.24 -24.87
N ALA A 30 12.05 6.49 -23.81
CA ALA A 30 13.00 5.59 -23.18
C ALA A 30 13.76 4.88 -24.30
N PRO A 31 15.11 4.84 -24.25
CA PRO A 31 15.91 4.20 -25.29
C PRO A 31 15.27 2.84 -25.55
N SER A 32 15.09 2.47 -26.79
CA SER A 32 14.33 1.32 -27.29
C SER A 32 14.76 0.04 -26.57
N GLU A 33 14.25 -0.16 -25.36
CA GLU A 33 14.21 -1.48 -24.77
C GLU A 33 13.42 -2.35 -25.75
N LYS A 34 13.94 -3.53 -26.06
CA LYS A 34 13.23 -4.56 -26.82
C LYS A 34 11.79 -4.55 -26.35
N PRO A 35 10.78 -4.48 -27.26
CA PRO A 35 9.40 -4.30 -26.86
C PRO A 35 9.10 -5.29 -25.75
N ASN A 36 8.84 -4.79 -24.54
CA ASN A 36 8.63 -5.64 -23.37
C ASN A 36 7.41 -6.50 -23.74
N GLU A 37 7.60 -7.81 -23.88
CA GLU A 37 6.57 -8.74 -24.30
C GLU A 37 5.29 -8.57 -23.47
N THR A 38 5.46 -8.23 -22.18
CA THR A 38 4.33 -7.95 -21.28
C THR A 38 3.55 -6.70 -21.72
N ILE A 39 4.21 -5.62 -22.15
CA ILE A 39 3.53 -4.39 -22.63
C ILE A 39 2.76 -4.69 -23.92
N SER A 40 3.34 -5.44 -24.83
CA SER A 40 2.69 -5.83 -26.08
C SER A 40 1.47 -6.70 -25.83
N ALA A 41 1.61 -7.71 -24.98
CA ALA A 41 0.52 -8.58 -24.56
C ALA A 41 -0.59 -7.81 -23.82
N LEU A 42 -0.21 -6.89 -22.95
CA LEU A 42 -1.15 -6.03 -22.22
C LEU A 42 -1.92 -5.10 -23.17
N ARG A 43 -1.27 -4.50 -24.16
CA ARG A 43 -1.94 -3.68 -25.19
C ARG A 43 -2.94 -4.48 -25.99
N GLN A 44 -2.62 -5.73 -26.34
CA GLN A 44 -3.59 -6.63 -26.99
C GLN A 44 -4.76 -6.97 -26.07
N ALA A 45 -4.49 -7.25 -24.79
CA ALA A 45 -5.51 -7.62 -23.82
C ALA A 45 -6.47 -6.48 -23.50
N THR A 46 -5.98 -5.25 -23.45
CA THR A 46 -6.76 -4.06 -23.08
C THR A 46 -7.40 -3.36 -24.28
N GLY A 47 -6.89 -3.62 -25.49
CA GLY A 47 -7.35 -2.96 -26.72
C GLY A 47 -7.17 -1.43 -26.65
N SER A 48 -8.19 -0.70 -27.14
CA SER A 48 -8.19 0.78 -27.12
C SER A 48 -8.66 1.39 -25.80
N ARG A 49 -9.08 0.58 -24.81
CA ARG A 49 -9.60 1.10 -23.53
C ARG A 49 -8.53 1.77 -22.67
N TYR A 50 -7.31 1.23 -22.68
CA TYR A 50 -6.21 1.72 -21.87
C TYR A 50 -4.96 1.94 -22.72
N ARG A 51 -4.40 3.13 -22.63
CA ARG A 51 -3.12 3.47 -23.24
C ARG A 51 -2.00 3.29 -22.22
N VAL A 52 -1.27 2.16 -22.31
CA VAL A 52 -0.12 1.87 -21.44
C VAL A 52 0.99 2.89 -21.69
N ILE A 53 1.43 3.57 -20.62
CA ILE A 53 2.45 4.62 -20.64
C ILE A 53 3.81 4.04 -20.27
N GLN A 54 3.93 3.55 -19.05
CA GLN A 54 5.20 3.04 -18.52
C GLN A 54 4.97 1.97 -17.44
N ARG A 55 6.02 1.21 -17.15
CA ARG A 55 6.06 0.30 -16.00
C ARG A 55 6.43 1.10 -14.76
N LEU A 56 5.64 0.98 -13.70
CA LEU A 56 5.90 1.62 -12.40
C LEU A 56 6.76 0.73 -11.49
N GLY A 57 6.60 -0.59 -11.60
CA GLY A 57 7.33 -1.53 -10.77
C GLY A 57 7.03 -2.99 -11.09
N SER A 58 7.74 -3.88 -10.38
CA SER A 58 7.55 -5.32 -10.45
C SER A 58 7.56 -5.87 -9.04
N GLY A 59 6.48 -6.56 -8.68
CA GLY A 59 6.40 -7.34 -7.43
C GLY A 59 6.68 -8.82 -7.66
N GLY A 60 6.57 -9.64 -6.63
CA GLY A 60 6.81 -11.08 -6.71
C GLY A 60 5.84 -11.83 -7.63
N MET A 61 4.63 -11.31 -7.85
CA MET A 61 3.58 -11.98 -8.62
C MET A 61 3.15 -11.22 -9.86
N ALA A 62 3.33 -9.91 -9.92
CA ALA A 62 2.77 -9.05 -10.96
C ALA A 62 3.66 -7.87 -11.28
N ASP A 63 3.57 -7.41 -12.52
CA ASP A 63 4.08 -6.12 -12.97
C ASP A 63 3.00 -5.06 -12.85
N VAL A 64 3.41 -3.83 -12.53
CA VAL A 64 2.52 -2.68 -12.33
C VAL A 64 2.82 -1.63 -13.40
N PHE A 65 1.79 -1.22 -14.13
CA PHE A 65 1.89 -0.27 -15.23
C PHE A 65 1.02 0.97 -14.98
N LEU A 66 1.53 2.13 -15.31
CA LEU A 66 0.75 3.35 -15.48
C LEU A 66 0.11 3.34 -16.87
N ALA A 67 -1.15 3.66 -16.94
CA ALA A 67 -1.89 3.80 -18.19
C ALA A 67 -2.91 4.94 -18.10
N ASP A 68 -3.37 5.42 -19.25
CA ASP A 68 -4.51 6.31 -19.36
C ASP A 68 -5.76 5.50 -19.73
N HIS A 69 -6.86 5.76 -19.05
CA HIS A 69 -8.16 5.31 -19.49
C HIS A 69 -8.62 6.19 -20.67
N ALA A 70 -8.67 5.63 -21.88
CA ALA A 70 -8.82 6.39 -23.12
C ALA A 70 -10.08 7.28 -23.18
N GLN A 71 -11.22 6.77 -22.66
CA GLN A 71 -12.49 7.51 -22.68
C GLN A 71 -12.68 8.45 -21.49
N LEU A 72 -12.18 8.07 -20.29
CA LEU A 72 -12.35 8.87 -19.07
C LEU A 72 -11.21 9.86 -18.87
N GLU A 73 -10.20 9.82 -19.72
CA GLU A 73 -9.03 10.72 -19.72
C GLU A 73 -8.35 10.87 -18.34
N ARG A 74 -8.31 9.77 -17.59
CA ARG A 74 -7.71 9.75 -16.26
C ARG A 74 -6.65 8.66 -16.12
N PRO A 75 -5.62 8.89 -15.28
CA PRO A 75 -4.59 7.90 -15.03
C PRO A 75 -5.15 6.72 -14.23
N VAL A 76 -4.70 5.53 -14.60
CA VAL A 76 -5.01 4.28 -13.93
C VAL A 76 -3.73 3.45 -13.75
N VAL A 77 -3.77 2.54 -12.80
CA VAL A 77 -2.75 1.51 -12.61
C VAL A 77 -3.29 0.19 -13.12
N ILE A 78 -2.50 -0.50 -13.92
CA ILE A 78 -2.82 -1.86 -14.38
C ILE A 78 -1.80 -2.81 -13.76
N LYS A 79 -2.28 -3.74 -12.94
CA LYS A 79 -1.49 -4.82 -12.33
C LYS A 79 -1.66 -6.06 -13.20
N VAL A 80 -0.55 -6.60 -13.73
CA VAL A 80 -0.54 -7.73 -14.66
C VAL A 80 0.18 -8.91 -14.02
N LEU A 81 -0.48 -10.04 -13.91
CA LEU A 81 0.11 -11.27 -13.40
C LEU A 81 1.28 -11.71 -14.30
N HIS A 82 2.40 -12.11 -13.70
CA HIS A 82 3.55 -12.61 -14.46
C HIS A 82 3.18 -13.81 -15.35
N ALA A 83 3.62 -13.81 -16.59
CA ALA A 83 3.25 -14.84 -17.58
C ALA A 83 3.61 -16.27 -17.14
N HIS A 84 4.67 -16.47 -16.36
CA HIS A 84 5.03 -17.78 -15.84
C HIS A 84 4.06 -18.25 -14.75
N LEU A 85 3.48 -17.34 -13.95
CA LEU A 85 2.45 -17.64 -12.95
C LEU A 85 1.07 -17.81 -13.57
N ALA A 86 0.81 -17.14 -14.69
CA ALA A 86 -0.45 -17.29 -15.43
C ALA A 86 -0.64 -18.68 -16.10
N LYS A 87 0.41 -19.49 -16.14
CA LYS A 87 0.32 -20.91 -16.55
C LYS A 87 -0.12 -21.83 -15.40
N ASP A 88 -0.01 -21.36 -14.17
CA ASP A 88 -0.47 -22.07 -12.98
C ASP A 88 -1.93 -21.70 -12.71
N THR A 89 -2.82 -22.67 -12.87
CA THR A 89 -4.27 -22.50 -12.67
C THR A 89 -4.59 -22.02 -11.25
N GLU A 90 -3.85 -22.48 -10.24
CA GLU A 90 -4.05 -22.10 -8.85
C GLU A 90 -3.70 -20.62 -8.64
N MET A 91 -2.59 -20.16 -9.23
CA MET A 91 -2.17 -18.75 -9.17
C MET A 91 -3.13 -17.81 -9.90
N MET A 92 -3.62 -18.21 -11.07
CA MET A 92 -4.67 -17.47 -11.79
C MET A 92 -5.95 -17.32 -10.96
N GLU A 93 -6.42 -18.43 -10.41
CA GLU A 93 -7.62 -18.44 -9.56
C GLU A 93 -7.46 -17.56 -8.33
N ARG A 94 -6.26 -17.52 -7.73
CA ARG A 94 -5.94 -16.63 -6.60
C ARG A 94 -6.04 -15.18 -7.01
N PHE A 95 -5.34 -14.78 -8.08
CA PHE A 95 -5.37 -13.42 -8.60
C PHE A 95 -6.80 -12.94 -8.90
N ARG A 96 -7.64 -13.81 -9.48
CA ARG A 96 -9.06 -13.51 -9.73
C ARG A 96 -9.87 -13.36 -8.45
N ARG A 97 -9.63 -14.21 -7.44
CA ARG A 97 -10.31 -14.12 -6.15
C ARG A 97 -9.93 -12.86 -5.39
N GLU A 98 -8.67 -12.45 -5.43
CA GLU A 98 -8.22 -11.16 -4.88
C GLU A 98 -8.99 -10.00 -5.51
N ALA A 99 -9.00 -9.95 -6.85
CA ALA A 99 -9.72 -8.92 -7.59
C ALA A 99 -11.22 -8.90 -7.25
N GLN A 100 -11.87 -10.06 -7.19
CA GLN A 100 -13.29 -10.18 -6.85
C GLN A 100 -13.59 -9.76 -5.40
N ALA A 101 -12.74 -10.10 -4.46
CA ALA A 101 -12.93 -9.72 -3.07
C ALA A 101 -12.69 -8.23 -2.86
N ALA A 102 -11.64 -7.66 -3.46
CA ALA A 102 -11.38 -6.23 -3.44
C ALA A 102 -12.52 -5.44 -4.12
N ALA A 103 -13.07 -5.93 -5.22
CA ALA A 103 -14.20 -5.31 -5.93
C ALA A 103 -15.50 -5.23 -5.09
N ARG A 104 -15.65 -6.09 -4.07
CA ARG A 104 -16.81 -6.05 -3.14
C ARG A 104 -16.63 -5.05 -2.00
N LEU A 105 -15.42 -4.53 -1.81
CA LEU A 105 -15.13 -3.58 -0.73
C LEU A 105 -15.29 -2.15 -1.27
N VAL A 106 -16.32 -1.46 -0.79
CA VAL A 106 -16.56 -0.05 -1.12
C VAL A 106 -16.33 0.79 0.13
N HIS A 107 -15.18 1.45 0.21
CA HIS A 107 -14.78 2.26 1.35
C HIS A 107 -13.81 3.36 0.89
N PRO A 108 -13.87 4.60 1.42
CA PRO A 108 -13.02 5.71 0.97
C PRO A 108 -11.52 5.45 1.14
N HIS A 109 -11.13 4.59 2.08
CA HIS A 109 -9.72 4.25 2.36
C HIS A 109 -9.35 2.84 1.85
N ILE A 110 -10.10 2.27 0.90
CA ILE A 110 -9.76 1.03 0.18
C ILE A 110 -9.65 1.35 -1.30
N CYS A 111 -8.54 0.96 -1.92
CA CYS A 111 -8.35 1.13 -3.35
C CYS A 111 -9.35 0.23 -4.13
N PRO A 112 -10.29 0.81 -4.90
CA PRO A 112 -11.26 0.01 -5.62
C PRO A 112 -10.63 -0.67 -6.83
N VAL A 113 -11.04 -1.89 -7.14
CA VAL A 113 -10.80 -2.51 -8.45
C VAL A 113 -11.86 -1.99 -9.42
N MET A 114 -11.42 -1.28 -10.45
CA MET A 114 -12.29 -0.64 -11.44
C MET A 114 -12.64 -1.56 -12.61
N ASP A 115 -11.70 -2.42 -12.99
CA ASP A 115 -11.84 -3.36 -14.10
C ASP A 115 -10.90 -4.55 -13.89
N ALA A 116 -11.22 -5.68 -14.47
CA ALA A 116 -10.38 -6.86 -14.51
C ALA A 116 -10.59 -7.60 -15.82
N GLY A 117 -9.55 -8.17 -16.38
CA GLY A 117 -9.65 -8.87 -17.64
C GLY A 117 -8.61 -9.97 -17.80
N GLN A 118 -8.86 -10.79 -18.83
CA GLN A 118 -7.97 -11.84 -19.27
C GLN A 118 -7.97 -11.93 -20.80
N HIS A 119 -6.78 -12.04 -21.38
CA HIS A 119 -6.59 -12.34 -22.79
C HIS A 119 -5.41 -13.31 -22.94
N GLY A 120 -5.69 -14.53 -23.37
CA GLY A 120 -4.69 -15.60 -23.34
C GLY A 120 -4.15 -15.83 -21.92
N THR A 121 -2.83 -15.72 -21.77
CA THR A 121 -2.13 -15.81 -20.49
C THR A 121 -1.99 -14.46 -19.78
N THR A 122 -2.44 -13.35 -20.38
CA THR A 122 -2.38 -12.03 -19.77
C THR A 122 -3.61 -11.81 -18.91
N VAL A 123 -3.43 -11.84 -17.58
CA VAL A 123 -4.48 -11.57 -16.59
C VAL A 123 -4.14 -10.26 -15.89
N TYR A 124 -5.10 -9.35 -15.80
CA TYR A 124 -4.87 -8.01 -15.25
C TYR A 124 -6.03 -7.49 -14.43
N THR A 125 -5.71 -6.55 -13.54
CA THR A 125 -6.67 -5.71 -12.81
C THR A 125 -6.33 -4.25 -13.02
N VAL A 126 -7.36 -3.39 -12.98
CA VAL A 126 -7.24 -1.94 -13.15
C VAL A 126 -7.73 -1.24 -11.91
N MET A 127 -6.95 -0.29 -11.43
CA MET A 127 -7.21 0.52 -10.23
C MET A 127 -6.95 2.00 -10.53
N PRO A 128 -7.51 2.94 -9.75
CA PRO A 128 -7.15 4.34 -9.86
C PRO A 128 -5.66 4.53 -9.56
N TYR A 129 -5.03 5.47 -10.26
CA TYR A 129 -3.69 5.92 -9.90
C TYR A 129 -3.78 6.86 -8.70
N LEU A 130 -3.02 6.58 -7.63
CA LEU A 130 -2.94 7.39 -6.42
C LEU A 130 -1.66 8.22 -6.46
N SER A 131 -1.79 9.53 -6.60
CA SER A 131 -0.67 10.43 -6.91
C SER A 131 0.16 10.87 -5.70
N GLY A 132 -0.29 10.58 -4.48
CA GLY A 132 0.38 10.98 -3.24
C GLY A 132 1.57 10.11 -2.83
N GLY A 133 1.90 9.08 -3.64
CA GLY A 133 2.96 8.11 -3.34
C GLY A 133 2.57 7.13 -2.22
N SER A 134 3.53 6.34 -1.75
CA SER A 134 3.35 5.37 -0.67
C SER A 134 3.89 5.87 0.67
N LEU A 135 3.50 5.21 1.76
CA LEU A 135 4.11 5.43 3.07
C LEU A 135 5.59 5.01 3.06
N SER A 136 5.94 3.98 2.28
CA SER A 136 7.33 3.56 2.05
C SER A 136 8.16 4.70 1.43
N ASP A 137 7.62 5.42 0.43
CA ASP A 137 8.29 6.58 -0.17
C ASP A 137 8.51 7.71 0.85
N ARG A 138 7.55 7.92 1.77
CA ARG A 138 7.68 8.94 2.82
C ARG A 138 8.76 8.56 3.83
N ILE A 139 8.80 7.30 4.27
CA ILE A 139 9.84 6.78 5.16
C ILE A 139 11.21 6.87 4.47
N ALA A 140 11.35 6.42 3.23
CA ALA A 140 12.61 6.44 2.50
C ALA A 140 13.16 7.87 2.32
N ARG A 141 12.28 8.85 2.06
CA ARG A 141 12.66 10.26 1.85
C ARG A 141 13.07 10.97 3.14
N ASN A 142 12.35 10.73 4.22
CA ASN A 142 12.47 11.49 5.47
C ASN A 142 13.17 10.71 6.59
N LYS A 143 13.48 9.42 6.37
CA LYS A 143 13.93 8.40 7.33
C LYS A 143 12.85 8.04 8.36
N THR A 144 12.10 9.01 8.86
CA THR A 144 10.97 8.83 9.79
C THR A 144 9.79 9.68 9.32
N VAL A 145 8.59 9.34 9.77
CA VAL A 145 7.36 10.10 9.53
C VAL A 145 6.92 10.74 10.84
N ASP A 146 6.39 11.96 10.78
CA ASP A 146 5.82 12.61 11.95
C ASP A 146 4.77 11.72 12.63
N ALA A 147 4.81 11.61 13.96
CA ALA A 147 3.96 10.72 14.73
C ALA A 147 2.46 10.97 14.49
N VAL A 148 2.05 12.23 14.34
CA VAL A 148 0.65 12.59 14.07
C VAL A 148 0.28 12.24 12.62
N GLU A 149 1.19 12.48 11.66
CA GLU A 149 0.99 12.09 10.27
C GLU A 149 0.84 10.57 10.14
N ALA A 150 1.72 9.80 10.77
CA ALA A 150 1.66 8.33 10.79
C ALA A 150 0.37 7.84 11.48
N ALA A 151 0.00 8.43 12.62
CA ALA A 151 -1.21 8.09 13.34
C ALA A 151 -2.48 8.39 12.50
N MET A 152 -2.53 9.52 11.80
CA MET A 152 -3.66 9.88 10.92
C MET A 152 -3.80 8.88 9.77
N ALA A 153 -2.69 8.56 9.09
CA ALA A 153 -2.70 7.60 7.98
C ALA A 153 -3.15 6.21 8.42
N ILE A 154 -2.58 5.71 9.53
CA ILE A 154 -2.89 4.37 10.01
C ILE A 154 -4.28 4.29 10.65
N ALA A 155 -4.80 5.35 11.26
CA ALA A 155 -6.20 5.38 11.73
C ALA A 155 -7.18 5.22 10.56
N GLN A 156 -6.96 5.89 9.42
CA GLN A 156 -7.77 5.74 8.21
C GLN A 156 -7.72 4.31 7.66
N VAL A 157 -6.52 3.73 7.58
CA VAL A 157 -6.33 2.33 7.14
C VAL A 157 -6.97 1.35 8.12
N ALA A 158 -6.86 1.58 9.43
CA ALA A 158 -7.45 0.71 10.45
C ALA A 158 -8.98 0.67 10.38
N VAL A 159 -9.64 1.81 10.12
CA VAL A 159 -11.10 1.86 9.87
C VAL A 159 -11.47 1.06 8.63
N ALA A 160 -10.68 1.17 7.56
CA ALA A 160 -10.88 0.42 6.31
C ALA A 160 -10.73 -1.09 6.52
N LEU A 161 -9.71 -1.50 7.29
CA LEU A 161 -9.51 -2.91 7.62
C LEU A 161 -10.64 -3.47 8.51
N ASP A 162 -11.11 -2.70 9.50
CA ASP A 162 -12.26 -3.12 10.31
C ASP A 162 -13.52 -3.35 9.45
N TYR A 163 -13.72 -2.49 8.44
CA TYR A 163 -14.80 -2.68 7.47
C TYR A 163 -14.65 -3.99 6.67
N ALA A 164 -13.43 -4.34 6.25
CA ALA A 164 -13.13 -5.60 5.55
C ALA A 164 -13.28 -6.81 6.48
N HIS A 165 -12.75 -6.73 7.72
CA HIS A 165 -12.81 -7.79 8.72
C HIS A 165 -14.25 -8.19 9.05
N ARG A 166 -15.16 -7.23 9.19
CA ARG A 166 -16.60 -7.50 9.40
C ARG A 166 -17.26 -8.23 8.23
N ARG A 167 -16.61 -8.26 7.06
CA ARG A 167 -17.03 -9.01 5.88
C ARG A 167 -16.26 -10.32 5.69
N GLY A 168 -15.50 -10.73 6.71
CA GLY A 168 -14.70 -11.96 6.68
C GLY A 168 -13.43 -11.86 5.82
N ILE A 169 -13.00 -10.64 5.45
CA ILE A 169 -11.82 -10.42 4.61
C ILE A 169 -10.71 -9.87 5.49
N VAL A 170 -9.60 -10.61 5.58
CA VAL A 170 -8.35 -10.21 6.25
C VAL A 170 -7.33 -9.88 5.17
N HIS A 171 -6.58 -8.79 5.34
CA HIS A 171 -5.65 -8.28 4.33
C HIS A 171 -4.40 -9.14 4.18
N ARG A 172 -3.72 -9.47 5.28
CA ARG A 172 -2.59 -10.40 5.41
C ARG A 172 -1.24 -9.95 4.84
N ASP A 173 -1.20 -8.89 4.02
CA ASP A 173 0.03 -8.29 3.45
C ASP A 173 0.07 -6.77 3.70
N ILE A 174 -0.11 -6.35 4.96
CA ILE A 174 0.01 -4.95 5.35
C ILE A 174 1.49 -4.59 5.44
N LYS A 175 1.88 -3.57 4.67
CA LYS A 175 3.24 -2.98 4.66
C LYS A 175 3.19 -1.55 4.18
N PRO A 176 4.23 -0.74 4.37
CA PRO A 176 4.25 0.67 3.94
C PRO A 176 4.00 0.87 2.45
N ASP A 177 4.43 -0.08 1.59
CA ASP A 177 4.23 -0.03 0.14
C ASP A 177 2.74 -0.11 -0.24
N ASN A 178 1.92 -0.80 0.56
CA ASN A 178 0.50 -0.99 0.32
C ASN A 178 -0.38 0.11 0.94
N VAL A 179 0.22 1.07 1.65
CA VAL A 179 -0.45 2.28 2.15
C VAL A 179 -0.11 3.43 1.21
N LEU A 180 -1.00 3.71 0.28
CA LEU A 180 -0.85 4.78 -0.69
C LEU A 180 -1.63 6.03 -0.26
N PHE A 181 -1.32 7.16 -0.89
CA PHE A 181 -2.00 8.41 -0.63
C PHE A 181 -2.66 8.95 -1.90
N ASP A 182 -3.88 9.45 -1.75
CA ASP A 182 -4.54 10.18 -2.81
C ASP A 182 -3.98 11.61 -2.94
N GLU A 183 -4.56 12.41 -3.85
CA GLU A 183 -4.16 13.80 -4.08
C GLU A 183 -4.45 14.72 -2.89
N ASP A 184 -5.40 14.35 -2.03
CA ASP A 184 -5.78 15.10 -0.83
C ASP A 184 -4.96 14.68 0.40
N GLY A 185 -4.11 13.65 0.25
CA GLY A 185 -3.28 13.12 1.33
C GLY A 185 -4.00 12.11 2.23
N ASN A 186 -5.17 11.61 1.83
CA ASN A 186 -5.83 10.52 2.54
C ASN A 186 -5.11 9.20 2.27
N ALA A 187 -4.93 8.40 3.33
CA ALA A 187 -4.33 7.08 3.19
C ALA A 187 -5.36 6.09 2.64
N ILE A 188 -4.93 5.30 1.67
CA ILE A 188 -5.72 4.29 0.97
C ILE A 188 -4.94 2.98 0.96
N ILE A 189 -5.54 1.92 1.50
CA ILE A 189 -4.94 0.59 1.48
C ILE A 189 -5.22 -0.10 0.14
N THR A 190 -4.20 -0.71 -0.43
CA THR A 190 -4.26 -1.46 -1.69
C THR A 190 -3.78 -2.90 -1.49
N ASP A 191 -3.96 -3.74 -2.50
CA ASP A 191 -3.39 -5.10 -2.55
C ASP A 191 -3.84 -6.03 -1.40
N PHE A 192 -5.15 -6.24 -1.25
CA PHE A 192 -5.67 -7.25 -0.33
C PHE A 192 -5.14 -8.64 -0.67
N GLY A 193 -4.21 -9.16 0.17
CA GLY A 193 -3.50 -10.44 -0.02
C GLY A 193 -4.34 -11.69 0.24
N ILE A 194 -5.54 -11.77 -0.36
CA ILE A 194 -6.48 -12.88 -0.18
C ILE A 194 -5.90 -14.20 -0.70
N ALA A 195 -4.92 -14.13 -1.61
CA ALA A 195 -4.24 -15.28 -2.18
C ALA A 195 -3.34 -16.04 -1.20
N GLU A 196 -2.79 -15.38 -0.18
CA GLU A 196 -1.90 -16.01 0.80
C GLU A 196 -2.60 -16.96 1.79
N ALA A 197 -3.94 -16.95 1.82
CA ALA A 197 -4.74 -17.65 2.82
C ALA A 197 -4.53 -19.18 2.90
N ARG A 198 -4.03 -19.81 1.85
CA ARG A 198 -3.91 -21.28 1.79
C ARG A 198 -2.49 -21.83 1.83
N HIS A 199 -1.47 -20.95 1.80
CA HIS A 199 -0.05 -21.38 1.89
C HIS A 199 0.62 -20.93 3.19
N GLN A 200 -0.13 -20.51 4.19
CA GLN A 200 0.39 -20.22 5.51
C GLN A 200 0.89 -21.53 6.15
N GLY A 201 2.21 -21.60 6.36
CA GLY A 201 2.85 -22.68 7.10
C GLY A 201 3.73 -23.64 6.30
N ARG A 202 3.89 -23.45 4.99
CA ARG A 202 4.97 -24.11 4.27
C ARG A 202 5.98 -23.06 3.82
N LEU A 203 7.04 -22.86 4.63
CA LEU A 203 8.35 -22.62 4.07
C LEU A 203 8.51 -23.71 3.00
N THR A 204 8.35 -23.32 1.72
CA THR A 204 8.53 -24.30 0.65
C THR A 204 9.92 -24.88 0.81
N ALA A 205 10.07 -26.19 0.54
CA ALA A 205 11.36 -26.89 0.59
C ALA A 205 12.47 -26.20 -0.26
N SER A 206 12.11 -25.16 -1.03
CA SER A 206 12.97 -24.31 -1.84
C SER A 206 13.48 -23.04 -1.12
N GLY A 207 13.14 -22.80 0.16
CA GLY A 207 13.64 -21.64 0.93
C GLY A 207 13.13 -20.26 0.47
N ARG A 208 12.21 -20.20 -0.51
CA ARG A 208 11.63 -18.94 -0.96
C ARG A 208 10.38 -18.64 -0.10
N ALA A 209 10.52 -17.75 0.86
CA ALA A 209 9.40 -17.17 1.55
C ALA A 209 8.59 -16.33 0.54
N MET A 210 7.31 -16.66 0.39
CA MET A 210 6.37 -15.86 -0.39
C MET A 210 5.86 -14.75 0.54
N GLY A 211 6.23 -13.50 0.28
CA GLY A 211 5.89 -12.33 1.10
C GLY A 211 7.10 -11.71 1.81
N THR A 212 6.90 -10.51 2.37
CA THR A 212 7.93 -9.79 3.11
C THR A 212 7.83 -10.18 4.60
N PRO A 213 8.75 -11.01 5.14
CA PRO A 213 8.61 -11.59 6.48
C PRO A 213 8.63 -10.55 7.61
N HIS A 214 9.13 -9.34 7.31
CA HIS A 214 9.24 -8.24 8.28
C HIS A 214 7.91 -7.77 8.85
N TYR A 215 6.79 -7.97 8.12
CA TYR A 215 5.45 -7.52 8.55
C TYR A 215 4.52 -8.66 8.95
N MET A 216 4.99 -9.93 8.89
CA MET A 216 4.19 -11.08 9.27
C MET A 216 3.89 -11.10 10.77
N SER A 217 2.66 -11.40 11.12
CA SER A 217 2.31 -11.68 12.51
C SER A 217 2.89 -13.02 12.98
N PRO A 218 3.07 -13.22 14.31
CA PRO A 218 3.52 -14.50 14.87
C PRO A 218 2.69 -15.70 14.40
N GLU A 219 1.38 -15.56 14.34
CA GLU A 219 0.49 -16.61 13.88
C GLU A 219 0.63 -16.89 12.38
N GLN A 220 0.92 -15.88 11.54
CA GLN A 220 1.26 -16.08 10.14
C GLN A 220 2.58 -16.84 9.99
N ALA A 221 3.63 -16.42 10.71
CA ALA A 221 4.93 -17.07 10.68
C ALA A 221 4.86 -18.54 11.15
N MET A 222 3.94 -18.86 12.07
CA MET A 222 3.68 -20.23 12.55
C MET A 222 2.71 -21.03 11.68
N GLY A 223 2.13 -20.45 10.62
CA GLY A 223 1.12 -21.11 9.80
C GLY A 223 -0.20 -21.42 10.52
N LYS A 224 -0.52 -20.66 11.56
CA LYS A 224 -1.77 -20.79 12.33
C LYS A 224 -2.93 -20.05 11.65
N LEU A 225 -4.13 -20.27 12.17
CA LEU A 225 -5.30 -19.50 11.72
C LEU A 225 -5.11 -18.01 11.99
N VAL A 226 -5.42 -17.21 10.98
CA VAL A 226 -5.23 -15.76 10.95
C VAL A 226 -6.60 -15.07 10.95
N ASP A 227 -6.77 -14.09 11.82
CA ASP A 227 -7.91 -13.17 11.84
C ASP A 227 -7.47 -11.71 11.73
N GLY A 228 -8.39 -10.75 11.87
CA GLY A 228 -8.11 -9.33 11.74
C GLY A 228 -7.04 -8.79 12.70
N ARG A 229 -6.75 -9.48 13.80
CA ARG A 229 -5.69 -9.10 14.75
C ARG A 229 -4.29 -9.32 14.19
N SER A 230 -4.14 -10.10 13.13
CA SER A 230 -2.88 -10.20 12.38
C SER A 230 -2.61 -8.92 11.58
N ASP A 231 -3.63 -8.31 10.98
CA ASP A 231 -3.50 -7.01 10.32
C ASP A 231 -3.21 -5.91 11.35
N VAL A 232 -3.78 -5.97 12.56
CA VAL A 232 -3.45 -5.04 13.66
C VAL A 232 -1.97 -5.14 14.04
N TYR A 233 -1.40 -6.36 14.11
CA TYR A 233 0.03 -6.55 14.35
C TYR A 233 0.88 -5.93 13.23
N ALA A 234 0.55 -6.18 11.98
CA ALA A 234 1.25 -5.62 10.83
C ALA A 234 1.17 -4.08 10.80
N LEU A 235 -0.01 -3.48 11.15
CA LEU A 235 -0.11 -2.02 11.35
C LEU A 235 0.81 -1.52 12.48
N GLY A 236 0.99 -2.31 13.53
CA GLY A 236 1.97 -2.01 14.58
C GLY A 236 3.40 -1.94 14.06
N ILE A 237 3.79 -2.87 13.17
CA ILE A 237 5.11 -2.84 12.52
C ILE A 237 5.25 -1.62 11.60
N VAL A 238 4.21 -1.29 10.83
CA VAL A 238 4.20 -0.11 9.95
C VAL A 238 4.34 1.19 10.77
N LEU A 239 3.63 1.30 11.89
CA LEU A 239 3.77 2.45 12.81
C LEU A 239 5.17 2.53 13.43
N TYR A 240 5.73 1.38 13.82
CA TYR A 240 7.08 1.29 14.35
C TYR A 240 8.10 1.79 13.33
N GLU A 241 8.06 1.27 12.11
CA GLU A 241 8.97 1.67 11.04
C GLU A 241 8.78 3.14 10.66
N ALA A 242 7.55 3.65 10.62
CA ALA A 242 7.29 5.07 10.40
C ALA A 242 7.91 5.94 11.50
N ALA A 243 7.93 5.46 12.76
CA ALA A 243 8.47 6.20 13.91
C ALA A 243 10.00 6.23 13.96
N VAL A 244 10.68 5.09 13.66
CA VAL A 244 12.14 4.94 13.84
C VAL A 244 12.94 4.70 12.56
N GLY A 245 12.24 4.47 11.41
CA GLY A 245 12.83 4.34 10.09
C GLY A 245 13.20 2.91 9.66
N PHE A 246 12.95 1.91 10.50
CA PHE A 246 13.21 0.51 10.20
C PHE A 246 12.25 -0.41 10.96
N PRO A 247 11.95 -1.62 10.47
CA PRO A 247 11.07 -2.56 11.15
C PRO A 247 11.69 -3.09 12.44
N PRO A 248 10.88 -3.58 13.42
CA PRO A 248 11.37 -4.02 14.72
C PRO A 248 12.26 -5.27 14.67
N PHE A 249 12.13 -6.06 13.62
CA PHE A 249 12.91 -7.29 13.44
C PHE A 249 13.50 -7.35 12.05
N ASP A 250 14.79 -7.67 11.98
CA ASP A 250 15.53 -7.90 10.76
C ASP A 250 16.44 -9.12 10.93
N GLY A 251 16.90 -9.72 9.83
CA GLY A 251 17.74 -10.91 9.85
C GLY A 251 18.29 -11.27 8.48
N PRO A 252 19.27 -12.21 8.44
CA PRO A 252 19.94 -12.59 7.20
C PRO A 252 19.04 -13.32 6.20
N ASP A 253 17.92 -13.86 6.66
CA ASP A 253 16.95 -14.58 5.84
C ASP A 253 15.53 -14.51 6.42
N ALA A 254 14.56 -14.94 5.62
CA ALA A 254 13.15 -14.94 5.98
C ALA A 254 12.82 -15.81 7.21
N PHE A 255 13.58 -16.89 7.43
CA PHE A 255 13.39 -17.77 8.58
C PHE A 255 13.79 -17.06 9.87
N SER A 256 14.95 -16.40 9.87
CA SER A 256 15.47 -15.63 11.01
C SER A 256 14.51 -14.53 11.43
N VAL A 257 13.97 -13.77 10.45
CA VAL A 257 12.96 -12.74 10.71
C VAL A 257 11.68 -13.36 11.25
N GLY A 258 11.17 -14.44 10.64
CA GLY A 258 10.00 -15.15 11.11
C GLY A 258 10.16 -15.69 12.54
N TYR A 259 11.33 -16.23 12.88
CA TYR A 259 11.65 -16.67 14.24
C TYR A 259 11.54 -15.51 15.25
N LYS A 260 12.12 -14.34 14.92
CA LYS A 260 12.04 -13.14 15.78
C LYS A 260 10.61 -12.64 15.93
N GLN A 261 9.81 -12.68 14.86
CA GLN A 261 8.37 -12.36 14.94
C GLN A 261 7.64 -13.21 15.99
N VAL A 262 8.03 -14.47 16.15
CA VAL A 262 7.40 -15.39 17.11
C VAL A 262 7.97 -15.24 18.52
N HIS A 263 9.29 -15.12 18.67
CA HIS A 263 9.99 -15.34 19.94
C HIS A 263 10.59 -14.09 20.57
N GLU A 264 10.99 -13.08 19.79
CA GLU A 264 11.67 -11.90 20.33
C GLU A 264 10.69 -10.76 20.63
N GLN A 265 10.91 -10.06 21.75
CA GLN A 265 10.17 -8.84 22.04
C GLN A 265 10.81 -7.66 21.27
N PRO A 266 10.01 -6.78 20.66
CA PRO A 266 10.56 -5.59 20.04
C PRO A 266 11.08 -4.61 21.09
N VAL A 267 12.14 -3.89 20.75
CA VAL A 267 12.62 -2.75 21.55
C VAL A 267 11.58 -1.64 21.44
N SER A 268 11.27 -0.95 22.55
CA SER A 268 10.29 0.13 22.52
C SER A 268 10.80 1.31 21.68
N PRO A 269 10.00 1.87 20.74
CA PRO A 269 10.49 2.89 19.82
C PRO A 269 10.93 4.20 20.51
N ASP A 270 10.36 4.54 21.68
CA ASP A 270 10.77 5.70 22.49
C ASP A 270 12.15 5.52 23.15
N THR A 271 12.64 4.31 23.29
CA THR A 271 14.02 4.03 23.75
C THR A 271 15.05 4.15 22.61
N ILE A 272 14.59 4.04 21.35
CA ILE A 272 15.44 4.17 20.16
C ILE A 272 15.54 5.64 19.75
N ASP A 273 14.41 6.34 19.74
CA ASP A 273 14.31 7.74 19.36
C ASP A 273 13.49 8.51 20.42
N SER A 274 14.16 9.37 21.17
CA SER A 274 13.52 10.20 22.22
C SER A 274 12.47 11.19 21.70
N ARG A 275 12.35 11.38 20.38
CA ARG A 275 11.28 12.16 19.75
C ARG A 275 9.94 11.41 19.73
N VAL A 276 9.97 10.10 19.88
CA VAL A 276 8.77 9.26 19.97
C VAL A 276 8.23 9.37 21.39
N SER A 277 6.98 9.84 21.55
CA SER A 277 6.37 9.93 22.88
C SER A 277 6.04 8.54 23.45
N ALA A 278 6.11 8.40 24.78
CA ALA A 278 5.76 7.16 25.46
C ALA A 278 4.30 6.71 25.16
N GLU A 279 3.37 7.67 24.96
CA GLU A 279 1.98 7.37 24.59
C GLU A 279 1.90 6.70 23.21
N PHE A 280 2.61 7.25 22.21
CA PHE A 280 2.65 6.66 20.86
C PHE A 280 3.35 5.30 20.85
N ALA A 281 4.48 5.20 21.60
CA ALA A 281 5.19 3.94 21.77
C ALA A 281 4.28 2.85 22.39
N ALA A 282 3.49 3.21 23.42
CA ALA A 282 2.56 2.26 24.06
C ALA A 282 1.50 1.72 23.09
N ILE A 283 0.97 2.57 22.18
CA ILE A 283 0.03 2.13 21.13
C ILE A 283 0.71 1.11 20.20
N ILE A 284 1.91 1.42 19.73
CA ILE A 284 2.71 0.55 18.85
C ILE A 284 2.99 -0.79 19.54
N MET A 285 3.52 -0.76 20.76
CA MET A 285 3.89 -1.95 21.52
C MET A 285 2.70 -2.85 21.83
N ARG A 286 1.51 -2.28 22.05
CA ARG A 286 0.28 -3.05 22.20
C ARG A 286 -0.08 -3.80 20.91
N CYS A 287 0.04 -3.18 19.75
CA CYS A 287 -0.16 -3.86 18.46
C CYS A 287 0.82 -5.03 18.30
N LEU A 288 2.08 -4.86 18.74
CA LEU A 288 3.16 -5.84 18.61
C LEU A 288 3.17 -6.94 19.68
N SER A 289 2.15 -7.01 20.52
CA SER A 289 1.96 -8.10 21.47
C SER A 289 1.93 -9.45 20.74
N LYS A 290 2.71 -10.44 21.22
CA LYS A 290 2.81 -11.75 20.55
C LYS A 290 1.49 -12.51 20.59
N ALA A 291 0.81 -12.50 21.74
CA ALA A 291 -0.51 -13.09 21.88
C ALA A 291 -1.58 -12.19 21.22
N PRO A 292 -2.36 -12.69 20.23
CA PRO A 292 -3.40 -11.90 19.58
C PRO A 292 -4.43 -11.29 20.56
N ALA A 293 -4.72 -11.97 21.67
CA ALA A 293 -5.66 -11.49 22.68
C ALA A 293 -5.16 -10.26 23.47
N ALA A 294 -3.85 -10.00 23.50
CA ALA A 294 -3.26 -8.82 24.15
C ALA A 294 -3.24 -7.58 23.26
N ARG A 295 -3.47 -7.73 21.96
CA ARG A 295 -3.56 -6.64 20.97
C ARG A 295 -4.89 -5.89 21.09
N TYR A 296 -5.12 -4.91 20.23
CA TYR A 296 -6.46 -4.38 20.00
C TYR A 296 -7.34 -5.47 19.41
N ALA A 297 -8.54 -5.65 19.95
CA ALA A 297 -9.45 -6.72 19.54
C ALA A 297 -9.94 -6.53 18.10
N ARG A 298 -10.13 -5.28 17.71
CA ARG A 298 -10.57 -4.85 16.36
C ARG A 298 -9.64 -3.77 15.83
N ALA A 299 -9.52 -3.68 14.52
CA ALA A 299 -8.75 -2.61 13.90
C ALA A 299 -9.34 -1.21 14.21
N ASN A 300 -10.67 -1.11 14.40
CA ASN A 300 -11.29 0.15 14.83
C ASN A 300 -10.85 0.58 16.23
N ASP A 301 -10.59 -0.35 17.17
CA ASP A 301 -10.11 0.00 18.50
C ASP A 301 -8.69 0.63 18.44
N LEU A 302 -7.86 0.19 17.48
CA LEU A 302 -6.58 0.84 17.18
C LEU A 302 -6.81 2.23 16.59
N ALA A 303 -7.76 2.38 15.66
CA ALA A 303 -8.09 3.69 15.09
C ALA A 303 -8.51 4.68 16.18
N ASP A 304 -9.37 4.24 17.12
CA ASP A 304 -9.83 5.07 18.24
C ASP A 304 -8.67 5.50 19.15
N ALA A 305 -7.72 4.59 19.44
CA ALA A 305 -6.51 4.91 20.22
C ALA A 305 -5.62 5.93 19.49
N LEU A 306 -5.41 5.78 18.18
CA LEU A 306 -4.64 6.74 17.36
C LEU A 306 -5.34 8.10 17.29
N ILE A 307 -6.66 8.13 17.15
CA ILE A 307 -7.45 9.38 17.16
C ILE A 307 -7.36 10.07 18.52
N ALA A 308 -7.38 9.32 19.63
CA ALA A 308 -7.18 9.88 20.97
C ALA A 308 -5.79 10.50 21.09
N PHE A 309 -4.75 9.81 20.64
CA PHE A 309 -3.38 10.33 20.59
C PHE A 309 -3.27 11.62 19.76
N ILE A 310 -3.89 11.68 18.57
CA ILE A 310 -3.92 12.87 17.72
C ILE A 310 -4.58 14.05 18.46
N LYS A 311 -5.67 13.78 19.19
CA LYS A 311 -6.38 14.81 19.97
C LYS A 311 -5.57 15.32 21.17
N SER A 312 -4.70 14.51 21.74
CA SER A 312 -3.79 14.96 22.83
C SER A 312 -2.71 15.94 22.33
N MET A 313 -2.56 16.09 21.00
CA MET A 313 -1.61 17.00 20.32
C MET A 313 -2.31 18.01 19.38
N PRO A 314 -3.25 18.87 19.86
CA PRO A 314 -4.14 19.66 19.02
C PRO A 314 -3.42 20.63 18.06
N GLY A 315 -2.40 21.34 18.52
CA GLY A 315 -1.67 22.28 17.68
C GLY A 315 -0.95 21.63 16.50
N ARG A 316 -0.47 20.41 16.68
CA ARG A 316 0.24 19.66 15.63
C ARG A 316 -0.74 19.05 14.63
N ALA A 317 -1.87 18.57 15.09
CA ALA A 317 -2.95 18.06 14.24
C ALA A 317 -3.53 19.17 13.34
N ASP A 318 -3.73 20.36 13.88
CA ASP A 318 -4.24 21.52 13.13
C ASP A 318 -3.23 22.02 12.09
N ALA A 319 -1.94 22.05 12.43
CA ALA A 319 -0.88 22.39 11.49
C ALA A 319 -0.80 21.42 10.30
N LEU A 320 -0.96 20.10 10.55
CA LEU A 320 -1.00 19.10 9.48
C LEU A 320 -2.25 19.22 8.61
N ARG A 321 -3.43 19.43 9.17
CA ARG A 321 -4.65 19.72 8.42
C ARG A 321 -4.50 20.98 7.58
N ALA A 322 -3.96 22.05 8.14
CA ALA A 322 -3.69 23.27 7.41
C ALA A 322 -2.72 23.06 6.25
N ALA A 323 -1.66 22.25 6.43
CA ALA A 323 -0.74 21.88 5.37
C ALA A 323 -1.39 21.01 4.27
N GLN A 324 -2.29 20.09 4.62
CA GLN A 324 -3.07 19.32 3.66
C GLN A 324 -4.02 20.22 2.86
N VAL A 325 -4.76 21.09 3.53
CA VAL A 325 -5.65 22.09 2.89
C VAL A 325 -4.87 23.03 1.96
N ALA A 326 -3.70 23.49 2.39
CA ALA A 326 -2.84 24.35 1.57
C ALA A 326 -2.35 23.62 0.31
N ARG A 327 -1.99 22.33 0.42
CA ARG A 327 -1.64 21.49 -0.75
C ARG A 327 -2.83 21.34 -1.71
N HIS A 328 -4.04 21.18 -1.17
CA HIS A 328 -5.26 21.10 -1.95
C HIS A 328 -5.58 22.44 -2.63
N ALA A 329 -5.51 23.56 -1.92
CA ALA A 329 -5.76 24.90 -2.46
C ALA A 329 -4.77 25.28 -3.57
N VAL A 330 -3.49 24.88 -3.42
CA VAL A 330 -2.49 25.01 -4.50
C VAL A 330 -2.86 24.14 -5.70
N ARG A 331 -3.66 23.10 -5.55
CA ARG A 331 -4.09 22.17 -6.60
C ARG A 331 -5.43 22.52 -7.28
N THR A 332 -6.23 23.43 -6.73
CA THR A 332 -7.48 23.91 -7.32
C THR A 332 -7.22 25.27 -8.02
N PRO A 333 -7.49 25.43 -9.33
CA PRO A 333 -7.40 26.73 -9.97
C PRO A 333 -8.42 27.68 -9.35
N PRO A 334 -8.13 28.99 -9.28
CA PRO A 334 -9.15 29.96 -8.92
C PRO A 334 -10.34 29.81 -9.88
N ALA A 335 -11.54 29.75 -9.33
CA ALA A 335 -12.76 29.75 -10.12
C ALA A 335 -12.74 31.01 -10.99
N SER A 336 -12.73 30.81 -12.32
CA SER A 336 -12.81 31.85 -13.34
C SER A 336 -14.22 32.40 -13.45
#